data_12415e2356cb2f8e03465633319710ea
#
_entry.id   12415e2356cb2f8e03465633319710ea
#
_cell.length_a   1.000
_cell.length_b   1.000
_cell.length_c   1.000
_cell.angle_alpha   90.00
_cell.angle_beta   90.00
_cell.angle_gamma   90.00
#
_symmetry.space_group_name_H-M   'P 1'
#
loop_
_entity.id
_entity.type
_entity.pdbx_description
1 polymer ?
#
loop_
_entity_poly.entity_id
_entity_poly.type
_entity_poly.pdbx_seq_one_letter_code
_entity_poly.pdbx_strand_id
1 'polypeptide(L)'
;MADSPFIRDVPAARALDAWRSARDAAGCPARLPAVRVRVEDAAGLVTAEPVWATRSSPPFDAAGMDGIAVRAADTLGASETTPVDLPPEAYDVVDTGDPMPGDRDAVVMREQVH
;
A
#
# COMPACT_ATOMS: atom_id res chain seq x y z
N MET A 1 -39.72 19.94 -22.47
CA MET A 1 -38.33 19.86 -23.03
C MET A 1 -37.93 18.41 -23.04
N ALA A 2 -37.67 17.83 -24.21
CA ALA A 2 -37.21 16.45 -24.29
C ALA A 2 -35.80 16.38 -23.65
N ASP A 3 -35.64 15.48 -22.70
CA ASP A 3 -34.32 15.21 -22.13
C ASP A 3 -33.36 14.77 -23.24
N SER A 4 -32.21 15.43 -23.31
CA SER A 4 -31.17 15.08 -24.27
C SER A 4 -30.66 13.66 -23.97
N PRO A 5 -30.63 12.76 -24.96
CA PRO A 5 -30.08 11.41 -24.74
C PRO A 5 -28.56 11.38 -24.51
N PHE A 6 -27.91 12.53 -24.60
CA PHE A 6 -26.47 12.63 -24.43
C PHE A 6 -26.13 12.91 -22.97
N ILE A 7 -25.13 12.18 -22.47
CA ILE A 7 -24.52 12.42 -21.16
C ILE A 7 -23.88 13.81 -21.19
N ARG A 8 -24.19 14.62 -20.19
CA ARG A 8 -23.57 15.94 -20.01
C ARG A 8 -22.45 15.78 -18.98
N ASP A 9 -21.25 16.11 -19.39
CA ASP A 9 -20.11 16.15 -18.48
C ASP A 9 -20.31 17.25 -17.42
N VAL A 10 -20.17 16.86 -16.16
CA VAL A 10 -20.23 17.75 -15.01
C VAL A 10 -18.89 17.68 -14.31
N PRO A 11 -18.23 18.83 -14.01
CA PRO A 11 -17.01 18.84 -13.21
C PRO A 11 -17.21 18.07 -11.90
N ALA A 12 -16.23 17.24 -11.51
CA ALA A 12 -16.33 16.34 -10.36
C ALA A 12 -16.72 17.05 -9.06
N ALA A 13 -16.17 18.25 -8.83
CA ALA A 13 -16.51 19.07 -7.66
C ALA A 13 -18.02 19.42 -7.63
N ARG A 14 -18.57 19.86 -8.77
CA ARG A 14 -20.00 20.17 -8.87
C ARG A 14 -20.89 18.94 -8.72
N ALA A 15 -20.48 17.81 -9.27
CA ALA A 15 -21.20 16.55 -9.11
C ALA A 15 -21.24 16.12 -7.63
N LEU A 16 -20.11 16.24 -6.94
CA LEU A 16 -20.02 15.93 -5.52
C LEU A 16 -20.87 16.84 -4.66
N ASP A 17 -20.87 18.14 -4.94
CA ASP A 17 -21.68 19.12 -4.20
C ASP A 17 -23.19 18.91 -4.45
N ALA A 18 -23.59 18.61 -5.69
CA ALA A 18 -24.98 18.27 -6.01
C ALA A 18 -25.42 16.99 -5.29
N TRP A 19 -24.57 15.97 -5.24
CA TRP A 19 -24.85 14.74 -4.52
C TRP A 19 -24.99 14.97 -3.01
N ARG A 20 -24.08 15.73 -2.40
CA ARG A 20 -24.16 16.12 -0.98
C ARG A 20 -25.46 16.84 -0.66
N SER A 21 -25.81 17.83 -1.49
CA SER A 21 -27.03 18.60 -1.32
C SER A 21 -28.28 17.71 -1.43
N ALA A 22 -28.32 16.81 -2.40
CA ALA A 22 -29.43 15.86 -2.57
C ALA A 22 -29.53 14.89 -1.37
N ARG A 23 -28.42 14.38 -0.88
CA ARG A 23 -28.35 13.55 0.31
C ARG A 23 -28.90 14.26 1.55
N ASP A 24 -28.47 15.51 1.77
CA ASP A 24 -28.89 16.31 2.93
C ASP A 24 -30.39 16.67 2.83
N ALA A 25 -30.87 17.01 1.64
CA ALA A 25 -32.31 17.27 1.38
C ALA A 25 -33.15 15.99 1.60
N ALA A 26 -32.60 14.81 1.36
CA ALA A 26 -33.27 13.54 1.64
C ALA A 26 -33.22 13.14 3.13
N GLY A 27 -32.60 13.95 4.00
CA GLY A 27 -32.44 13.64 5.42
C GLY A 27 -31.46 12.49 5.71
N CYS A 28 -30.62 12.09 4.74
CA CYS A 28 -29.65 11.04 4.93
C CYS A 28 -28.42 11.60 5.66
N PRO A 29 -28.04 11.06 6.84
CA PRO A 29 -26.87 11.55 7.55
C PRO A 29 -25.58 11.24 6.79
N ALA A 30 -24.59 12.13 6.90
CA ALA A 30 -23.27 11.91 6.30
C ALA A 30 -22.54 10.70 6.89
N ARG A 31 -22.85 10.35 8.13
CA ARG A 31 -22.38 9.14 8.82
C ARG A 31 -23.53 8.57 9.65
N LEU A 32 -23.63 7.26 9.68
CA LEU A 32 -24.50 6.56 10.63
C LEU A 32 -23.90 6.61 12.03
N PRO A 33 -24.73 6.53 13.10
CA PRO A 33 -24.23 6.39 14.45
C PRO A 33 -23.36 5.15 14.59
N ALA A 34 -22.21 5.29 15.26
CA ALA A 34 -21.37 4.14 15.57
C ALA A 34 -22.00 3.31 16.70
N VAL A 35 -21.97 2.00 16.55
CA VAL A 35 -22.44 1.04 17.55
C VAL A 35 -21.32 0.05 17.85
N ARG A 36 -21.27 -0.45 19.08
CA ARG A 36 -20.35 -1.53 19.46
C ARG A 36 -21.05 -2.86 19.24
N VAL A 37 -20.41 -3.73 18.50
CA VAL A 37 -20.86 -5.10 18.25
C VAL A 37 -19.76 -6.09 18.60
N ARG A 38 -20.11 -7.35 18.83
CA ARG A 38 -19.11 -8.41 18.97
C ARG A 38 -18.46 -8.66 17.60
N VAL A 39 -17.22 -9.15 17.61
CA VAL A 39 -16.48 -9.41 16.36
C VAL A 39 -17.20 -10.42 15.46
N GLU A 40 -17.78 -11.45 16.07
CA GLU A 40 -18.57 -12.47 15.37
C GLU A 40 -19.83 -11.93 14.67
N ASP A 41 -20.36 -10.81 15.17
CA ASP A 41 -21.57 -10.15 14.63
C ASP A 41 -21.20 -9.00 13.66
N ALA A 42 -19.91 -8.73 13.44
CA ALA A 42 -19.44 -7.60 12.64
C ALA A 42 -19.44 -7.87 11.13
N ALA A 43 -19.65 -9.11 10.70
CA ALA A 43 -19.66 -9.47 9.29
C ALA A 43 -20.71 -8.66 8.51
N GLY A 44 -20.32 -8.00 7.42
CA GLY A 44 -21.20 -7.17 6.61
C GLY A 44 -21.39 -5.74 7.13
N LEU A 45 -20.83 -5.37 8.28
CA LEU A 45 -20.86 -4.00 8.80
C LEU A 45 -19.65 -3.20 8.32
N VAL A 46 -19.76 -1.88 8.38
CA VAL A 46 -18.69 -0.94 8.03
C VAL A 46 -18.06 -0.42 9.31
N THR A 47 -16.74 -0.43 9.41
CA THR A 47 -16.01 0.10 10.56
C THR A 47 -16.22 1.61 10.68
N ALA A 48 -16.49 2.09 11.90
CA ALA A 48 -16.66 3.51 12.19
C ALA A 48 -15.33 4.27 12.26
N GLU A 49 -14.25 3.53 12.53
CA GLU A 49 -12.88 4.03 12.67
C GLU A 49 -11.91 3.10 11.94
N PRO A 50 -10.72 3.58 11.54
CA PRO A 50 -9.67 2.72 11.04
C PRO A 50 -9.31 1.64 12.07
N VAL A 51 -9.12 0.41 11.60
CA VAL A 51 -8.64 -0.70 12.42
C VAL A 51 -7.15 -0.88 12.17
N TRP A 52 -6.35 -0.66 13.19
CA TRP A 52 -4.90 -0.78 13.11
C TRP A 52 -4.43 -2.08 13.74
N ALA A 53 -3.46 -2.73 13.11
CA ALA A 53 -2.78 -3.85 13.72
C ALA A 53 -2.03 -3.39 14.98
N THR A 54 -2.16 -4.15 16.06
CA THR A 54 -1.44 -3.88 17.31
C THR A 54 -0.03 -4.45 17.32
N ARG A 55 0.30 -5.27 16.33
CA ARG A 55 1.62 -5.87 16.11
C ARG A 55 1.91 -5.92 14.62
N SER A 56 3.16 -5.74 14.24
CA SER A 56 3.62 -5.99 12.87
C SER A 56 3.52 -7.47 12.53
N SER A 57 3.22 -7.77 11.26
CA SER A 57 3.24 -9.13 10.71
C SER A 57 3.82 -9.07 9.29
N PRO A 58 5.01 -9.59 9.10
CA PRO A 58 5.92 -10.22 10.07
C PRO A 58 6.43 -9.24 11.14
N PRO A 59 6.94 -9.72 12.30
CA PRO A 59 7.46 -8.87 13.38
C PRO A 59 8.91 -8.39 13.15
N PHE A 60 9.43 -8.56 11.96
CA PHE A 60 10.76 -8.17 11.50
C PHE A 60 10.69 -7.60 10.08
N ASP A 61 11.72 -6.90 9.65
CA ASP A 61 11.88 -6.48 8.26
C ASP A 61 12.19 -7.71 7.40
N ALA A 62 11.35 -7.97 6.40
CA ALA A 62 11.47 -9.13 5.54
C ALA A 62 11.94 -8.73 4.15
N ALA A 63 12.76 -9.60 3.53
CA ALA A 63 13.15 -9.45 2.13
C ALA A 63 11.90 -9.47 1.23
N GLY A 64 11.76 -8.45 0.40
CA GLY A 64 10.63 -8.33 -0.51
C GLY A 64 10.78 -9.13 -1.80
N MET A 65 11.97 -9.62 -2.10
CA MET A 65 12.35 -10.31 -3.33
C MET A 65 13.47 -11.31 -3.05
N ASP A 66 13.59 -12.32 -3.93
CA ASP A 66 14.73 -13.22 -3.96
C ASP A 66 15.95 -12.50 -4.55
N GLY A 67 17.11 -12.64 -3.92
CA GLY A 67 18.32 -11.99 -4.38
C GLY A 67 19.42 -11.88 -3.33
N ILE A 68 20.07 -10.73 -3.30
CA ILE A 68 21.11 -10.43 -2.30
C ILE A 68 20.72 -9.21 -1.47
N ALA A 69 20.75 -9.36 -0.17
CA ALA A 69 20.64 -8.25 0.77
C ALA A 69 21.97 -7.51 0.86
N VAL A 70 21.92 -6.19 0.69
CA VAL A 70 23.10 -5.30 0.61
C VAL A 70 22.84 -4.02 1.40
N ARG A 71 23.85 -3.20 1.58
CA ARG A 71 23.66 -1.78 1.89
C ARG A 71 23.39 -1.03 0.60
N ALA A 72 22.30 -0.30 0.51
CA ALA A 72 21.97 0.49 -0.68
C ALA A 72 23.10 1.43 -1.12
N ALA A 73 23.87 1.95 -0.16
CA ALA A 73 25.01 2.81 -0.43
C ALA A 73 26.12 2.11 -1.23
N ASP A 74 26.29 0.81 -1.08
CA ASP A 74 27.37 0.04 -1.73
C ASP A 74 27.06 -0.26 -3.20
N THR A 75 25.80 -0.06 -3.63
CA THR A 75 25.33 -0.30 -5.01
C THR A 75 24.96 0.99 -5.76
N LEU A 76 25.27 2.16 -5.19
CA LEU A 76 24.95 3.45 -5.82
C LEU A 76 25.64 3.57 -7.18
N GLY A 77 24.81 3.85 -8.21
CA GLY A 77 25.30 4.04 -9.61
C GLY A 77 25.52 2.73 -10.36
N ALA A 78 25.24 1.57 -9.76
CA ALA A 78 25.27 0.29 -10.47
C ALA A 78 24.25 0.29 -11.61
N SER A 79 24.65 -0.26 -12.75
CA SER A 79 23.79 -0.48 -13.92
C SER A 79 24.35 -1.63 -14.77
N GLU A 80 23.59 -2.10 -15.77
CA GLU A 80 24.08 -3.11 -16.73
C GLU A 80 25.39 -2.71 -17.42
N THR A 81 25.60 -1.41 -17.63
CA THR A 81 26.82 -0.90 -18.30
C THR A 81 27.92 -0.47 -17.33
N THR A 82 27.61 -0.35 -16.08
CA THR A 82 28.53 0.04 -15.00
C THR A 82 28.24 -0.84 -13.77
N PRO A 83 28.58 -2.14 -13.84
CA PRO A 83 28.37 -3.03 -12.70
C PRO A 83 29.28 -2.63 -11.53
N VAL A 84 28.84 -2.94 -10.34
CA VAL A 84 29.63 -2.81 -9.10
C VAL A 84 29.96 -4.21 -8.59
N ASP A 85 31.24 -4.50 -8.40
CA ASP A 85 31.69 -5.75 -7.80
C ASP A 85 31.56 -5.67 -6.27
N LEU A 86 30.81 -6.59 -5.69
CA LEU A 86 30.64 -6.71 -4.24
C LEU A 86 31.48 -7.89 -3.72
N PRO A 87 32.31 -7.69 -2.70
CA PRO A 87 33.00 -8.81 -2.07
C PRO A 87 31.99 -9.65 -1.25
N PRO A 88 32.28 -10.94 -1.01
CA PRO A 88 31.35 -11.87 -0.35
C PRO A 88 30.79 -11.41 1.00
N GLU A 89 31.54 -10.63 1.74
CA GLU A 89 31.13 -10.05 3.02
C GLU A 89 30.18 -8.85 2.90
N ALA A 90 30.01 -8.29 1.69
CA ALA A 90 29.17 -7.11 1.45
C ALA A 90 27.70 -7.48 1.17
N TYR A 91 27.38 -8.76 1.01
CA TYR A 91 26.03 -9.22 0.72
C TYR A 91 25.68 -10.51 1.44
N ASP A 92 24.39 -10.76 1.59
CA ASP A 92 23.82 -12.01 2.08
C ASP A 92 22.75 -12.48 1.09
N VAL A 93 22.72 -13.78 0.77
CA VAL A 93 21.66 -14.33 -0.10
C VAL A 93 20.38 -14.44 0.71
N VAL A 94 19.27 -13.95 0.15
CA VAL A 94 17.96 -13.99 0.78
C VAL A 94 16.89 -14.44 -0.21
N ASP A 95 15.87 -15.12 0.31
CA ASP A 95 14.65 -15.42 -0.41
C ASP A 95 13.51 -14.52 0.10
N THR A 96 12.48 -14.37 -0.72
CA THR A 96 11.29 -13.56 -0.37
C THR A 96 10.69 -14.02 0.96
N GLY A 97 10.58 -13.11 1.91
CA GLY A 97 10.05 -13.38 3.24
C GLY A 97 11.10 -13.68 4.31
N ASP A 98 12.37 -13.88 3.93
CA ASP A 98 13.45 -14.06 4.90
C ASP A 98 13.67 -12.79 5.74
N PRO A 99 14.07 -12.91 7.00
CA PRO A 99 14.49 -11.77 7.79
C PRO A 99 15.66 -11.04 7.15
N MET A 100 15.55 -9.72 7.03
CA MET A 100 16.67 -8.90 6.58
C MET A 100 17.80 -8.92 7.61
N PRO A 101 19.08 -9.16 7.19
CA PRO A 101 20.23 -8.99 8.07
C PRO A 101 20.27 -7.56 8.62
N GLY A 102 20.62 -7.42 9.90
CA GLY A 102 20.49 -6.15 10.63
C GLY A 102 21.35 -4.98 10.14
N ASP A 103 22.32 -5.27 9.26
CA ASP A 103 23.22 -4.28 8.66
C ASP A 103 22.97 -4.09 7.15
N ARG A 104 21.88 -4.65 6.62
CA ARG A 104 21.42 -4.54 5.23
C ARG A 104 20.10 -3.76 5.19
N ASP A 105 19.94 -2.92 4.16
CA ASP A 105 18.77 -2.05 4.01
C ASP A 105 18.14 -2.08 2.61
N ALA A 106 18.67 -2.93 1.72
CA ALA A 106 18.16 -3.12 0.37
C ALA A 106 18.32 -4.57 -0.10
N VAL A 107 17.50 -4.96 -1.07
CA VAL A 107 17.65 -6.24 -1.80
C VAL A 107 17.84 -5.92 -3.29
N VAL A 108 18.92 -6.46 -3.86
CA VAL A 108 19.11 -6.51 -5.31
C VAL A 108 18.55 -7.83 -5.80
N MET A 109 17.59 -7.77 -6.74
CA MET A 109 16.93 -8.95 -7.28
C MET A 109 17.94 -9.88 -7.98
N ARG A 110 17.69 -11.18 -7.88
CA ARG A 110 18.54 -12.23 -8.47
C ARG A 110 18.83 -12.00 -9.95
N GLU A 111 17.86 -11.49 -10.72
CA GLU A 111 17.99 -11.22 -12.15
C GLU A 111 18.97 -10.07 -12.48
N GLN A 112 19.33 -9.29 -11.48
CA GLN A 112 20.26 -8.15 -11.61
C GLN A 112 21.67 -8.48 -11.06
N VAL A 113 21.87 -9.70 -10.61
CA VAL A 113 23.16 -10.19 -10.07
C VAL A 113 23.83 -11.07 -11.12
N HIS A 114 25.11 -10.83 -11.42
CA HIS A 114 25.88 -11.55 -12.42
C HIS A 114 27.17 -12.13 -11.83
#